data_c709a06ec349a4668bd658ce0ff48062
#
_entry.id   c709a06ec349a4668bd658ce0ff48062
#
_cell.length_a   1.000
_cell.length_b   1.000
_cell.length_c   1.000
_cell.angle_alpha   90.00
_cell.angle_beta   90.00
_cell.angle_gamma   90.00
#
_symmetry.space_group_name_H-M   'P 1'
#
loop_
_entity.id
_entity.type
_entity.pdbx_description
1 polymer ?
#
loop_
_entity_poly.entity_id
_entity_poly.type
_entity_poly.pdbx_seq_one_letter_code
_entity_poly.pdbx_strand_id
1 'polypeptide(L)'
;GTGPSMELIDPELRPDHQLAASWRASGATGGTPGDAPGGFAGDPFADADRDGVVALLEYAMGESDTEPGGVPDTIIRFEGGSVVFEVPRNEAATDISFIFEISPGLVSWTEVPFAGWIRPGVAAYETAGVPVRLFGRVRVEIP
;
A
#
# COMPACT_ATOMS: atom_id res chain seq x y z
N GLY A 1 23.35 6.80 -18.98
CA GLY A 1 23.20 5.59 -18.15
C GLY A 1 21.82 5.00 -18.37
N THR A 2 21.74 3.69 -18.40
CA THR A 2 20.48 2.96 -18.62
C THR A 2 19.99 2.28 -17.33
N GLY A 3 20.47 2.73 -16.17
CA GLY A 3 20.11 2.20 -14.86
C GLY A 3 19.42 3.23 -13.97
N PRO A 4 18.90 2.80 -12.81
CA PRO A 4 18.36 3.71 -11.81
C PRO A 4 19.45 4.65 -11.28
N SER A 5 19.07 5.87 -10.94
CA SER A 5 19.95 6.79 -10.22
C SER A 5 19.86 6.55 -8.71
N MET A 6 20.83 7.10 -7.98
CA MET A 6 20.78 7.10 -6.51
C MET A 6 19.95 8.29 -6.03
N GLU A 7 19.05 8.05 -5.09
CA GLU A 7 18.25 9.08 -4.44
C GLU A 7 18.28 8.94 -2.92
N LEU A 8 18.14 10.06 -2.20
CA LEU A 8 18.04 10.04 -0.74
C LEU A 8 16.71 9.41 -0.32
N ILE A 9 16.74 8.54 0.67
CA ILE A 9 15.54 7.87 1.18
C ILE A 9 14.56 8.87 1.79
N ASP A 10 15.07 9.85 2.51
CA ASP A 10 14.24 10.91 3.10
C ASP A 10 15.04 12.21 3.19
N PRO A 11 14.98 13.08 2.17
CA PRO A 11 15.74 14.33 2.14
C PRO A 11 15.27 15.35 3.19
N GLU A 12 14.03 15.26 3.68
CA GLU A 12 13.50 16.20 4.66
C GLU A 12 14.09 15.99 6.06
N LEU A 13 14.43 14.76 6.40
CA LEU A 13 15.12 14.43 7.65
C LEU A 13 16.61 14.85 7.64
N ARG A 14 17.11 15.41 6.53
CA ARG A 14 18.51 15.82 6.35
C ARG A 14 19.48 14.71 6.74
N PRO A 15 19.36 13.52 6.14
CA PRO A 15 20.18 12.38 6.50
C PRO A 15 21.66 12.65 6.19
N ASP A 16 22.55 11.94 6.86
CA ASP A 16 23.98 11.99 6.54
C ASP A 16 24.21 11.40 5.14
N HIS A 17 24.58 12.25 4.21
CA HIS A 17 24.83 11.90 2.80
C HIS A 17 26.06 10.99 2.60
N GLN A 18 26.88 10.81 3.62
CA GLN A 18 28.04 9.92 3.56
C GLN A 18 27.69 8.46 3.90
N LEU A 19 26.52 8.24 4.47
CA LEU A 19 26.07 6.91 4.82
C LEU A 19 25.34 6.24 3.64
N ALA A 20 25.79 5.06 3.24
CA ALA A 20 25.13 4.27 2.19
C ALA A 20 23.66 3.96 2.54
N ALA A 21 23.34 3.82 3.83
CA ALA A 21 21.98 3.61 4.32
C ALA A 21 21.03 4.79 4.10
N SER A 22 21.56 5.98 3.76
CA SER A 22 20.75 7.16 3.43
C SER A 22 20.31 7.20 1.96
N TRP A 23 20.78 6.25 1.15
CA TRP A 23 20.56 6.23 -0.29
C TRP A 23 19.90 4.95 -0.74
N ARG A 24 19.09 5.06 -1.79
CA ARG A 24 18.50 3.91 -2.50
C ARG A 24 18.60 4.11 -4.01
N ALA A 25 18.34 3.05 -4.75
CA ALA A 25 18.12 3.17 -6.18
C ALA A 25 16.75 3.83 -6.43
N SER A 26 16.67 4.74 -7.42
CA SER A 26 15.39 5.31 -7.85
C SER A 26 14.48 4.23 -8.44
N GLY A 27 13.18 4.37 -8.27
CA GLY A 27 12.19 3.46 -8.87
C GLY A 27 12.09 3.56 -10.39
N ALA A 28 12.62 4.62 -10.99
CA ALA A 28 12.61 4.83 -12.43
C ALA A 28 14.02 4.95 -13.01
N THR A 29 14.20 4.47 -14.25
CA THR A 29 15.42 4.67 -15.00
C THR A 29 15.65 6.16 -15.26
N GLY A 30 16.79 6.68 -14.82
CA GLY A 30 17.12 8.11 -14.96
C GLY A 30 16.77 8.95 -13.73
N GLY A 31 16.11 8.38 -12.73
CA GLY A 31 15.73 9.05 -11.49
C GLY A 31 14.36 9.73 -11.54
N THR A 32 13.96 10.26 -10.39
CA THR A 32 12.71 10.99 -10.19
C THR A 32 12.98 12.41 -9.68
N PRO A 33 13.63 13.29 -10.47
CA PRO A 33 14.00 14.62 -10.01
C PRO A 33 12.74 15.47 -9.74
N GLY A 34 12.60 15.91 -8.49
CA GLY A 34 11.48 16.77 -8.08
C GLY A 34 10.27 16.03 -7.51
N ASP A 35 10.27 14.71 -7.58
CA ASP A 35 9.25 13.90 -6.90
C ASP A 35 9.68 13.55 -5.48
N ALA A 36 8.72 13.37 -4.59
CA ALA A 36 9.01 12.84 -3.26
C ALA A 36 9.67 11.46 -3.39
N PRO A 37 10.75 11.16 -2.64
CA PRO A 37 11.42 9.88 -2.73
C PRO A 37 10.44 8.73 -2.47
N GLY A 38 10.17 7.92 -3.50
CA GLY A 38 9.32 6.74 -3.38
C GLY A 38 7.83 6.96 -3.55
N GLY A 39 7.41 8.13 -4.05
CA GLY A 39 6.02 8.37 -4.42
C GLY A 39 5.57 7.54 -5.62
N PHE A 40 4.26 7.22 -5.67
CA PHE A 40 3.64 6.60 -6.84
C PHE A 40 3.77 7.52 -8.06
N ALA A 41 4.23 6.97 -9.17
CA ALA A 41 4.36 7.71 -10.43
C ALA A 41 3.71 6.91 -11.56
N GLY A 42 2.83 7.56 -12.30
CA GLY A 42 2.17 6.96 -13.45
C GLY A 42 0.65 7.00 -13.37
N ASP A 43 0.00 6.25 -14.25
CA ASP A 43 -1.45 6.08 -14.24
C ASP A 43 -1.83 5.04 -13.16
N PRO A 44 -2.59 5.42 -12.12
CA PRO A 44 -2.96 4.52 -11.03
C PRO A 44 -3.83 3.33 -11.48
N PHE A 45 -4.45 3.43 -12.64
CA PHE A 45 -5.32 2.40 -13.23
C PHE A 45 -4.66 1.62 -14.37
N ALA A 46 -3.39 1.89 -14.67
CA ALA A 46 -2.65 1.06 -15.60
C ALA A 46 -2.53 -0.37 -15.07
N ASP A 47 -2.43 -1.32 -15.97
CA ASP A 47 -2.17 -2.74 -15.75
C ASP A 47 -1.23 -3.16 -16.88
N ALA A 48 0.07 -2.94 -16.66
CA ALA A 48 1.08 -3.03 -17.71
C ALA A 48 1.40 -4.48 -18.07
N ASP A 49 1.36 -5.38 -17.11
CA ASP A 49 1.63 -6.80 -17.30
C ASP A 49 0.36 -7.63 -17.57
N ARG A 50 -0.82 -7.03 -17.38
CA ARG A 50 -2.16 -7.59 -17.69
C ARG A 50 -2.53 -8.79 -16.82
N ASP A 51 -2.16 -8.75 -15.57
CA ASP A 51 -2.53 -9.78 -14.60
C ASP A 51 -3.87 -9.48 -13.89
N GLY A 52 -4.45 -8.29 -14.12
CA GLY A 52 -5.73 -7.83 -13.57
C GLY A 52 -5.61 -7.03 -12.29
N VAL A 53 -4.39 -6.73 -11.85
CA VAL A 53 -4.11 -5.81 -10.73
C VAL A 53 -3.64 -4.48 -11.31
N VAL A 54 -4.09 -3.37 -10.75
CA VAL A 54 -3.70 -2.04 -11.24
C VAL A 54 -2.44 -1.54 -10.55
N ALA A 55 -1.64 -0.76 -11.24
CA ALA A 55 -0.34 -0.26 -10.82
C ALA A 55 -0.32 0.39 -9.42
N LEU A 56 -1.35 1.16 -9.06
CA LEU A 56 -1.44 1.73 -7.71
C LEU A 56 -1.57 0.66 -6.62
N LEU A 57 -2.32 -0.40 -6.90
CA LEU A 57 -2.53 -1.48 -5.94
C LEU A 57 -1.26 -2.31 -5.78
N GLU A 58 -0.57 -2.61 -6.88
CA GLU A 58 0.73 -3.31 -6.86
C GLU A 58 1.78 -2.49 -6.11
N TYR A 59 1.89 -1.20 -6.41
CA TYR A 59 2.76 -0.29 -5.67
C TYR A 59 2.47 -0.30 -4.17
N ALA A 60 1.19 -0.22 -3.79
CA ALA A 60 0.76 -0.23 -2.40
C ALA A 60 1.11 -1.54 -1.68
N MET A 61 1.06 -2.64 -2.39
CA MET A 61 1.29 -3.98 -1.85
C MET A 61 2.74 -4.47 -2.01
N GLY A 62 3.55 -3.75 -2.79
CA GLY A 62 4.96 -4.07 -3.01
C GLY A 62 5.19 -5.09 -4.12
N GLU A 63 4.23 -5.21 -5.03
CA GLU A 63 4.32 -6.02 -6.23
C GLU A 63 4.88 -5.21 -7.42
N SER A 64 5.07 -5.84 -8.54
CA SER A 64 5.65 -5.25 -9.76
C SER A 64 4.62 -5.07 -10.84
N ASP A 65 4.39 -3.86 -11.33
CA ASP A 65 3.51 -3.54 -12.47
C ASP A 65 4.03 -4.06 -13.85
N THR A 66 5.16 -4.73 -13.86
CA THR A 66 5.78 -5.22 -15.11
C THR A 66 6.00 -6.73 -15.15
N GLU A 67 5.72 -7.43 -14.07
CA GLU A 67 5.86 -8.88 -13.96
C GLU A 67 4.59 -9.46 -13.33
N PRO A 68 3.80 -10.27 -14.07
CA PRO A 68 2.54 -10.80 -13.57
C PRO A 68 2.71 -11.55 -12.25
N GLY A 69 2.15 -10.99 -11.18
CA GLY A 69 2.21 -11.52 -9.82
C GLY A 69 0.89 -12.15 -9.36
N GLY A 70 -0.20 -11.67 -9.90
CA GLY A 70 -1.56 -12.00 -9.47
C GLY A 70 -2.01 -11.19 -8.25
N VAL A 71 -3.27 -11.38 -7.86
CA VAL A 71 -3.87 -10.60 -6.76
C VAL A 71 -3.21 -10.95 -5.43
N PRO A 72 -2.60 -9.97 -4.74
CA PRO A 72 -1.98 -10.22 -3.43
C PRO A 72 -2.98 -10.75 -2.39
N ASP A 73 -2.56 -11.70 -1.59
CA ASP A 73 -3.39 -12.35 -0.58
C ASP A 73 -3.79 -11.35 0.52
N THR A 74 -5.02 -10.85 0.41
CA THR A 74 -5.64 -10.05 1.46
C THR A 74 -6.52 -10.94 2.32
N ILE A 75 -6.22 -11.03 3.60
CA ILE A 75 -6.98 -11.83 4.57
C ILE A 75 -7.84 -10.91 5.42
N ILE A 76 -9.14 -11.22 5.49
CA ILE A 76 -10.07 -10.54 6.38
C ILE A 76 -10.68 -11.61 7.28
N ARG A 77 -10.49 -11.46 8.59
CA ARG A 77 -10.98 -12.42 9.58
C ARG A 77 -11.58 -11.72 10.79
N PHE A 78 -12.40 -12.46 11.51
CA PHE A 78 -12.94 -12.01 12.79
C PHE A 78 -12.20 -12.70 13.93
N GLU A 79 -11.60 -11.92 14.82
CA GLU A 79 -10.80 -12.43 15.90
C GLU A 79 -10.94 -11.55 17.15
N GLY A 80 -11.23 -12.15 18.31
CA GLY A 80 -11.27 -11.45 19.60
C GLY A 80 -12.27 -10.31 19.71
N GLY A 81 -13.34 -10.29 18.91
CA GLY A 81 -14.30 -9.19 18.86
C GLY A 81 -13.96 -8.10 17.84
N SER A 82 -12.92 -8.29 17.05
CA SER A 82 -12.45 -7.35 16.05
C SER A 82 -12.47 -7.94 14.66
N VAL A 83 -12.67 -7.10 13.64
CA VAL A 83 -12.35 -7.41 12.26
C VAL A 83 -10.87 -7.13 12.04
N VAL A 84 -10.14 -8.12 11.60
CA VAL A 84 -8.71 -8.00 11.32
C VAL A 84 -8.50 -8.05 9.81
N PHE A 85 -7.84 -7.04 9.30
CA PHE A 85 -7.37 -6.95 7.92
C PHE A 85 -5.87 -7.26 7.90
N GLU A 86 -5.48 -8.23 7.11
CA GLU A 86 -4.07 -8.55 6.85
C GLU A 86 -3.82 -8.37 5.36
N VAL A 87 -3.01 -7.38 5.04
CA VAL A 87 -2.80 -6.88 3.67
C VAL A 87 -1.30 -6.80 3.44
N PRO A 88 -0.78 -7.37 2.37
CA PRO A 88 0.59 -7.07 1.94
C PRO A 88 0.75 -5.55 1.83
N ARG A 89 1.89 -5.05 2.28
CA ARG A 89 2.12 -3.61 2.31
C ARG A 89 3.54 -3.26 1.94
N ASN A 90 3.68 -2.35 1.02
CA ASN A 90 4.93 -1.65 0.76
C ASN A 90 5.15 -0.57 1.82
N GLU A 91 6.05 -0.80 2.76
CA GLU A 91 6.35 0.18 3.82
C GLU A 91 7.02 1.46 3.29
N ALA A 92 7.60 1.41 2.08
CA ALA A 92 8.19 2.56 1.42
C ALA A 92 7.14 3.46 0.73
N ALA A 93 5.91 2.97 0.52
CA ALA A 93 4.81 3.73 -0.06
C ALA A 93 4.16 4.62 1.01
N THR A 94 4.71 5.81 1.20
CA THR A 94 4.27 6.76 2.24
C THR A 94 3.29 7.80 1.73
N ASP A 95 3.10 7.87 0.43
CA ASP A 95 2.24 8.80 -0.31
C ASP A 95 0.86 8.24 -0.65
N ILE A 96 0.50 7.11 -0.06
CA ILE A 96 -0.80 6.47 -0.23
C ILE A 96 -1.51 6.27 1.10
N SER A 97 -2.84 6.14 1.02
CA SER A 97 -3.68 5.81 2.16
C SER A 97 -4.43 4.50 1.93
N PHE A 98 -4.42 3.63 2.93
CA PHE A 98 -5.26 2.44 2.97
C PHE A 98 -6.57 2.76 3.65
N ILE A 99 -7.68 2.48 2.99
CA ILE A 99 -9.03 2.68 3.50
C ILE A 99 -9.67 1.31 3.67
N PHE A 100 -10.07 1.02 4.91
CA PHE A 100 -10.72 -0.23 5.26
C PHE A 100 -12.22 -0.02 5.34
N GLU A 101 -12.98 -0.89 4.69
CA GLU A 101 -14.43 -0.78 4.65
C GLU A 101 -15.08 -2.12 4.96
N ILE A 102 -16.21 -2.08 5.63
CA ILE A 102 -17.03 -3.24 5.97
C ILE A 102 -18.44 -3.11 5.43
N SER A 103 -19.08 -4.24 5.15
CA SER A 103 -20.45 -4.31 4.68
C SER A 103 -21.15 -5.56 5.20
N PRO A 104 -22.40 -5.48 5.67
CA PRO A 104 -23.20 -6.65 6.05
C PRO A 104 -23.78 -7.41 4.84
N GLY A 105 -23.81 -6.80 3.65
CA GLY A 105 -24.54 -7.38 2.51
C GLY A 105 -24.02 -6.95 1.13
N LEU A 106 -22.83 -6.39 1.01
CA LEU A 106 -22.21 -5.94 -0.26
C LEU A 106 -22.91 -4.77 -0.98
N VAL A 107 -23.98 -4.22 -0.40
CA VAL A 107 -24.77 -3.14 -1.02
C VAL A 107 -24.30 -1.77 -0.55
N SER A 108 -24.00 -1.64 0.73
CA SER A 108 -23.46 -0.42 1.32
C SER A 108 -22.18 -0.73 2.07
N TRP A 109 -21.21 0.14 1.92
CA TRP A 109 -19.90 0.03 2.55
C TRP A 109 -19.73 1.14 3.55
N THR A 110 -19.20 0.80 4.71
CA THR A 110 -18.90 1.76 5.77
C THR A 110 -17.41 1.72 6.02
N GLU A 111 -16.78 2.88 5.90
CA GLU A 111 -15.39 3.04 6.26
C GLU A 111 -15.21 2.84 7.77
N VAL A 112 -14.23 2.04 8.15
CA VAL A 112 -13.88 1.83 9.54
C VAL A 112 -12.71 2.73 9.92
N PRO A 113 -12.72 3.32 11.13
CA PRO A 113 -11.62 4.16 11.57
C PRO A 113 -10.31 3.39 11.58
N PHE A 114 -9.32 3.90 10.84
CA PHE A 114 -7.98 3.33 10.82
C PHE A 114 -7.17 3.95 11.94
N ALA A 115 -6.98 3.22 13.03
CA ALA A 115 -6.20 3.66 14.18
C ALA A 115 -4.68 3.44 14.01
N GLY A 116 -4.28 2.88 12.88
CA GLY A 116 -2.89 2.53 12.58
C GLY A 116 -2.67 1.02 12.44
N TRP A 117 -1.48 0.66 12.00
CA TRP A 117 -1.08 -0.73 11.85
C TRP A 117 -0.69 -1.32 13.21
N ILE A 118 -1.27 -2.45 13.59
CA ILE A 118 -0.88 -3.19 14.79
C ILE A 118 0.53 -3.77 14.63
N ARG A 119 0.82 -4.24 13.41
CA ARG A 119 2.12 -4.67 12.92
C ARG A 119 2.13 -4.47 11.39
N PRO A 120 3.27 -4.52 10.69
CA PRO A 120 3.30 -4.35 9.25
C PRO A 120 2.22 -5.18 8.53
N GLY A 121 1.38 -4.50 7.74
CA GLY A 121 0.30 -5.12 6.98
C GLY A 121 -0.91 -5.59 7.79
N VAL A 122 -1.01 -5.33 9.11
CA VAL A 122 -2.15 -5.77 9.92
C VAL A 122 -2.83 -4.61 10.61
N ALA A 123 -4.13 -4.43 10.30
CA ALA A 123 -5.01 -3.49 10.98
C ALA A 123 -6.17 -4.23 11.65
N ALA A 124 -6.70 -3.69 12.72
CA ALA A 124 -7.90 -4.22 13.37
C ALA A 124 -8.89 -3.12 13.72
N TYR A 125 -10.15 -3.47 13.64
CA TYR A 125 -11.28 -2.62 14.01
C TYR A 125 -12.18 -3.37 14.99
N GLU A 126 -12.41 -2.79 16.15
CA GLU A 126 -13.31 -3.35 17.16
C GLU A 126 -14.77 -3.18 16.74
N THR A 127 -15.53 -4.25 16.75
CA THR A 127 -16.96 -4.23 16.44
C THR A 127 -17.80 -4.31 17.71
N ALA A 128 -18.96 -3.68 17.70
CA ALA A 128 -19.89 -3.70 18.83
C ALA A 128 -20.66 -5.04 18.99
N GLY A 129 -20.10 -6.14 18.53
CA GLY A 129 -20.68 -7.48 18.59
C GLY A 129 -20.17 -8.39 17.49
N VAL A 130 -20.51 -9.67 17.55
CA VAL A 130 -20.18 -10.65 16.49
C VAL A 130 -21.20 -10.54 15.37
N PRO A 131 -20.87 -10.02 14.19
CA PRO A 131 -21.82 -9.96 13.08
C PRO A 131 -22.09 -11.37 12.52
N VAL A 132 -23.33 -11.64 12.17
CA VAL A 132 -23.74 -12.92 11.53
C VAL A 132 -23.07 -13.06 10.15
N ARG A 133 -22.88 -11.95 9.46
CA ARG A 133 -22.21 -11.86 8.16
C ARG A 133 -21.52 -10.50 8.07
N LEU A 134 -20.28 -10.53 7.64
CA LEU A 134 -19.52 -9.32 7.36
C LEU A 134 -18.61 -9.56 6.16
N PHE A 135 -18.60 -8.58 5.26
CA PHE A 135 -17.64 -8.49 4.16
C PHE A 135 -16.71 -7.34 4.47
N GLY A 136 -15.46 -7.47 4.08
CA GLY A 136 -14.48 -6.41 4.16
C GLY A 136 -13.86 -6.17 2.80
N ARG A 137 -13.42 -4.96 2.57
CA ARG A 137 -12.55 -4.61 1.45
C ARG A 137 -11.53 -3.57 1.87
N VAL A 138 -10.45 -3.52 1.11
CA VAL A 138 -9.41 -2.52 1.24
C VAL A 138 -9.38 -1.70 -0.03
N ARG A 139 -9.26 -0.40 0.11
CA ARG A 139 -9.11 0.55 -0.99
C ARG A 139 -7.83 1.33 -0.77
N VAL A 140 -7.14 1.68 -1.83
CA VAL A 140 -5.93 2.50 -1.80
C VAL A 140 -6.21 3.81 -2.52
N GLU A 141 -5.78 4.91 -1.93
CA GLU A 141 -5.90 6.24 -2.53
C GLU A 141 -4.57 7.00 -2.41
N ILE A 142 -4.32 7.85 -3.38
CA ILE A 142 -3.33 8.93 -3.30
C ILE A 142 -4.04 10.12 -2.67
N PRO A 143 -3.60 10.63 -1.50
CA PRO A 143 -4.23 11.74 -0.80
C PRO A 143 -4.22 13.05 -1.58
#